data_e864a7f9a266c512b6335293da4bcbe0
#
_entry.id   e864a7f9a266c512b6335293da4bcbe0
#
_cell.length_a   1.000
_cell.length_b   1.000
_cell.length_c   1.000
_cell.angle_alpha   90.00
_cell.angle_beta   90.00
_cell.angle_gamma   90.00
#
_symmetry.space_group_name_H-M   'P 1'
#
loop_
_entity.id
_entity.type
_entity.pdbx_description
1 polymer ?
#
loop_
_entity_poly.entity_id
_entity_poly.type
_entity_poly.pdbx_seq_one_letter_code
_entity_poly.pdbx_strand_id
1 'polypeptide(L)'
;DDPIALNGEQFALMCHCINQTNVALKHYGKSVGLEKIINQLKESYDAEKISSVIGTGQKYLAPSELNNYGRTNRSLHYMKDFSKGTKITENDIGVLRTEKILTPGISPEFFDDICGATLKCDVSSGEGVLLKHFI
;
A
#
# COMPACT_ATOMS: atom_id res chain seq x y z
N ASP A 1 3.14 1.28 16.67
CA ASP A 1 4.23 1.43 15.66
C ASP A 1 5.60 1.56 16.31
N ASP A 2 5.65 1.87 17.58
CA ASP A 2 6.86 2.08 18.37
C ASP A 2 7.89 0.93 18.28
N PRO A 3 7.50 -0.36 18.32
CA PRO A 3 8.47 -1.46 18.29
C PRO A 3 9.23 -1.61 16.98
N ILE A 4 8.76 -0.98 15.90
CA ILE A 4 9.36 -1.05 14.56
C ILE A 4 9.84 0.31 14.05
N ALA A 5 9.59 1.37 14.82
CA ALA A 5 10.07 2.72 14.48
C ALA A 5 11.56 2.87 14.84
N LEU A 6 12.31 3.53 13.98
CA LEU A 6 13.69 3.92 14.28
C LEU A 6 13.70 5.09 15.27
N ASN A 7 14.56 5.04 16.28
CA ASN A 7 14.85 6.22 17.08
C ASN A 7 15.71 7.24 16.30
N GLY A 8 15.92 8.44 16.85
CA GLY A 8 16.62 9.52 16.17
C GLY A 8 18.06 9.16 15.75
N GLU A 9 18.80 8.42 16.58
CA GLU A 9 20.17 7.99 16.27
C GLU A 9 20.19 6.94 15.15
N GLN A 10 19.30 5.97 15.20
CA GLN A 10 19.16 4.94 14.18
C GLN A 10 18.73 5.56 12.83
N PHE A 11 17.84 6.54 12.84
CA PHE A 11 17.42 7.26 11.65
C PHE A 11 18.57 8.08 11.06
N ALA A 12 19.35 8.78 11.90
CA ALA A 12 20.52 9.53 11.46
C ALA A 12 21.58 8.59 10.82
N LEU A 13 21.84 7.43 11.44
CA LEU A 13 22.72 6.41 10.87
C LEU A 13 22.22 5.91 9.51
N MET A 14 20.94 5.62 9.39
CA MET A 14 20.34 5.22 8.11
C MET A 14 20.55 6.29 7.03
N CYS A 15 20.29 7.56 7.33
CA CYS A 15 20.51 8.66 6.39
C CYS A 15 21.98 8.77 5.98
N HIS A 16 22.90 8.61 6.92
CA HIS A 16 24.34 8.61 6.64
C HIS A 16 24.74 7.47 5.69
N CYS A 17 24.29 6.25 5.95
CA CYS A 17 24.58 5.09 5.09
C CYS A 17 23.99 5.26 3.67
N ILE A 18 22.78 5.82 3.55
CA ILE A 18 22.18 6.13 2.24
C ILE A 18 23.02 7.13 1.47
N ASN A 19 23.50 8.20 2.13
CA ASN A 19 24.35 9.20 1.48
C ASN A 19 25.69 8.61 1.04
N GLN A 20 26.34 7.81 1.86
CA GLN A 20 27.60 7.12 1.49
C GLN A 20 27.38 6.19 0.29
N THR A 21 26.29 5.43 0.29
CA THR A 21 25.93 4.56 -0.83
C THR A 21 25.72 5.35 -2.12
N ASN A 22 25.00 6.46 -2.06
CA ASN A 22 24.78 7.33 -3.22
C ASN A 22 26.09 7.92 -3.77
N VAL A 23 27.01 8.31 -2.91
CA VAL A 23 28.35 8.79 -3.31
C VAL A 23 29.11 7.67 -4.01
N ALA A 24 29.14 6.47 -3.45
CA ALA A 24 29.83 5.33 -4.04
C ALA A 24 29.25 4.96 -5.41
N LEU A 25 27.92 4.92 -5.54
CA LEU A 25 27.24 4.62 -6.81
C LEU A 25 27.50 5.67 -7.88
N LYS A 26 27.54 6.95 -7.51
CA LYS A 26 27.89 8.04 -8.44
C LYS A 26 29.36 7.98 -8.89
N HIS A 27 30.27 7.64 -7.98
CA HIS A 27 31.71 7.65 -8.26
C HIS A 27 32.17 6.41 -9.06
N TYR A 28 31.67 5.23 -8.70
CA TYR A 28 32.13 3.96 -9.27
C TYR A 28 31.17 3.36 -10.31
N GLY A 29 29.97 3.96 -10.48
CA GLY A 29 28.86 3.35 -11.23
C GLY A 29 28.11 2.28 -10.43
N LYS A 30 26.94 1.88 -10.94
CA LYS A 30 25.99 1.03 -10.20
C LYS A 30 26.59 -0.34 -9.79
N SER A 31 27.24 -1.03 -10.72
CA SER A 31 27.75 -2.40 -10.48
C SER A 31 28.91 -2.40 -9.47
N VAL A 32 29.95 -1.63 -9.75
CA VAL A 32 31.17 -1.57 -8.90
C VAL A 32 30.86 -0.91 -7.56
N GLY A 33 30.04 0.14 -7.54
CA GLY A 33 29.64 0.81 -6.30
C GLY A 33 28.85 -0.13 -5.38
N LEU A 34 27.92 -0.91 -5.92
CA LEU A 34 27.16 -1.89 -5.14
C LEU A 34 28.07 -2.99 -4.58
N GLU A 35 28.99 -3.52 -5.37
CA GLU A 35 29.97 -4.54 -4.91
C GLU A 35 30.82 -4.02 -3.75
N LYS A 36 31.32 -2.78 -3.85
CA LYS A 36 32.08 -2.15 -2.76
C LYS A 36 31.28 -2.03 -1.47
N ILE A 37 30.01 -1.57 -1.56
CA ILE A 37 29.14 -1.46 -0.40
C ILE A 37 28.84 -2.83 0.21
N ILE A 38 28.55 -3.85 -0.61
CA ILE A 38 28.33 -5.22 -0.13
C ILE A 38 29.57 -5.77 0.59
N ASN A 39 30.76 -5.55 0.04
CA ASN A 39 32.00 -6.00 0.67
C ASN A 39 32.25 -5.29 2.01
N GLN A 40 31.97 -4.00 2.09
CA GLN A 40 32.03 -3.26 3.34
C GLN A 40 31.02 -3.77 4.39
N LEU A 41 29.79 -4.10 3.98
CA LEU A 41 28.77 -4.66 4.87
C LEU A 41 29.19 -6.05 5.41
N LYS A 42 29.91 -6.87 4.63
CA LYS A 42 30.40 -8.19 5.04
C LYS A 42 31.43 -8.13 6.17
N GLU A 43 32.06 -6.98 6.40
CA GLU A 43 32.97 -6.78 7.55
C GLU A 43 32.21 -6.76 8.89
N SER A 44 30.92 -6.39 8.87
CA SER A 44 30.11 -6.20 10.07
C SER A 44 28.90 -7.12 10.17
N TYR A 45 28.48 -7.73 9.06
CA TYR A 45 27.26 -8.53 8.98
C TYR A 45 27.53 -9.86 8.25
N ASP A 46 26.75 -10.86 8.62
CA ASP A 46 26.76 -12.17 7.95
C ASP A 46 26.30 -12.08 6.48
N ALA A 47 26.97 -12.84 5.60
CA ALA A 47 26.74 -12.80 4.16
C ALA A 47 25.31 -13.29 3.76
N GLU A 48 24.75 -14.26 4.47
CA GLU A 48 23.40 -14.77 4.22
C GLU A 48 22.37 -13.71 4.59
N LYS A 49 22.57 -13.02 5.71
CA LYS A 49 21.72 -11.92 6.15
C LYS A 49 21.75 -10.76 5.17
N ILE A 50 22.92 -10.38 4.67
CA ILE A 50 23.05 -9.34 3.64
C ILE A 50 22.29 -9.74 2.38
N SER A 51 22.47 -10.96 1.90
CA SER A 51 21.79 -11.45 0.69
C SER A 51 20.27 -11.46 0.83
N SER A 52 19.76 -11.90 1.99
CA SER A 52 18.31 -11.94 2.25
C SER A 52 17.67 -10.55 2.29
N VAL A 53 18.38 -9.54 2.81
CA VAL A 53 17.89 -8.16 2.94
C VAL A 53 17.94 -7.41 1.60
N ILE A 54 19.02 -7.59 0.83
CA ILE A 54 19.18 -6.93 -0.48
C ILE A 54 18.13 -7.44 -1.49
N GLY A 55 17.78 -8.72 -1.41
CA GLY A 55 16.82 -9.34 -2.32
C GLY A 55 17.27 -9.37 -3.77
N THR A 56 16.35 -9.52 -4.68
CA THR A 56 16.61 -9.66 -6.13
C THR A 56 16.56 -8.35 -6.91
N GLY A 57 16.12 -7.26 -6.29
CA GLY A 57 15.85 -5.99 -6.96
C GLY A 57 14.62 -6.01 -7.87
N GLN A 58 13.88 -7.11 -7.93
CA GLN A 58 12.62 -7.21 -8.65
C GLN A 58 11.45 -6.97 -7.71
N LYS A 59 10.55 -6.08 -8.13
CA LYS A 59 9.31 -5.84 -7.38
C LYS A 59 8.28 -6.92 -7.75
N TYR A 60 7.88 -7.71 -6.77
CA TYR A 60 6.80 -8.68 -6.90
C TYR A 60 6.01 -8.74 -5.59
N LEU A 61 4.79 -9.23 -5.67
CA LEU A 61 3.94 -9.44 -4.50
C LEU A 61 4.48 -10.64 -3.71
N ALA A 62 4.89 -10.41 -2.46
CA ALA A 62 5.40 -11.49 -1.62
C ALA A 62 4.29 -12.51 -1.28
N PRO A 63 4.62 -13.80 -1.12
CA PRO A 63 3.63 -14.82 -0.73
C PRO A 63 2.86 -14.47 0.55
N SER A 64 3.53 -13.81 1.51
CA SER A 64 2.90 -13.32 2.76
C SER A 64 1.88 -12.19 2.54
N GLU A 65 1.97 -11.48 1.43
CA GLU A 65 1.07 -10.36 1.09
C GLU A 65 -0.14 -10.81 0.27
N LEU A 66 -0.07 -11.97 -0.40
CA LEU A 66 -1.13 -12.47 -1.30
C LEU A 66 -2.50 -12.49 -0.62
N ASN A 67 -2.57 -12.95 0.64
CA ASN A 67 -3.82 -13.03 1.39
C ASN A 67 -4.42 -11.66 1.74
N ASN A 68 -3.61 -10.62 1.71
CA ASN A 68 -4.01 -9.25 2.03
C ASN A 68 -4.23 -8.39 0.79
N TYR A 69 -3.70 -8.83 -0.35
CA TYR A 69 -3.77 -8.06 -1.59
C TYR A 69 -5.22 -7.81 -2.01
N GLY A 70 -5.57 -6.56 -2.26
CA GLY A 70 -6.91 -6.13 -2.60
C GLY A 70 -7.94 -6.15 -1.45
N ARG A 71 -7.61 -6.75 -0.28
CA ARG A 71 -8.53 -6.91 0.85
C ARG A 71 -8.35 -5.85 1.95
N THR A 72 -7.20 -5.18 1.96
CA THR A 72 -6.88 -4.11 2.92
C THR A 72 -6.82 -2.73 2.25
N ASN A 73 -7.04 -2.65 0.96
CA ASN A 73 -7.15 -1.40 0.25
C ASN A 73 -8.42 -0.67 0.66
N ARG A 74 -8.38 0.66 0.58
CA ARG A 74 -9.57 1.47 0.75
C ARG A 74 -10.45 1.34 -0.50
N SER A 75 -11.76 1.28 -0.27
CA SER A 75 -12.77 1.28 -1.32
C SER A 75 -14.00 2.09 -0.91
N LEU A 76 -14.90 2.32 -1.84
CA LEU A 76 -16.14 3.07 -1.60
C LEU A 76 -17.17 2.16 -0.96
N HIS A 77 -17.84 2.65 0.09
CA HIS A 77 -18.88 1.93 0.82
C HIS A 77 -20.08 2.82 1.13
N TYR A 78 -21.27 2.23 1.18
CA TYR A 78 -22.47 2.93 1.63
C TYR A 78 -22.42 3.16 3.14
N MET A 79 -22.72 4.39 3.57
CA MET A 79 -22.67 4.77 4.98
C MET A 79 -23.96 4.42 5.75
N LYS A 80 -25.06 4.09 5.05
CA LYS A 80 -26.36 3.65 5.59
C LYS A 80 -27.08 2.79 4.57
N ASP A 81 -28.22 2.23 4.95
CA ASP A 81 -29.08 1.48 4.03
C ASP A 81 -29.77 2.43 3.05
N PHE A 82 -29.88 2.00 1.79
CA PHE A 82 -30.60 2.75 0.76
C PHE A 82 -31.49 1.83 -0.06
N SER A 83 -32.67 2.33 -0.40
CA SER A 83 -33.58 1.62 -1.30
C SER A 83 -33.31 1.93 -2.76
N LYS A 84 -33.67 1.00 -3.62
CA LYS A 84 -33.69 1.18 -5.07
C LYS A 84 -34.38 2.52 -5.45
N GLY A 85 -33.80 3.21 -6.40
CA GLY A 85 -34.29 4.52 -6.87
C GLY A 85 -33.70 5.71 -6.10
N THR A 86 -32.93 5.48 -5.02
CA THR A 86 -32.27 6.56 -4.29
C THR A 86 -31.15 7.15 -5.15
N LYS A 87 -31.09 8.46 -5.20
CA LYS A 87 -29.98 9.21 -5.80
C LYS A 87 -28.92 9.43 -4.75
N ILE A 88 -27.70 8.94 -5.01
CA ILE A 88 -26.56 8.97 -4.07
C ILE A 88 -25.93 10.36 -4.05
N THR A 89 -25.55 10.81 -2.85
CA THR A 89 -24.84 12.05 -2.60
C THR A 89 -23.46 11.78 -1.99
N GLU A 90 -22.62 12.79 -1.94
CA GLU A 90 -21.27 12.71 -1.31
C GLU A 90 -21.31 12.20 0.14
N ASN A 91 -22.35 12.57 0.91
CA ASN A 91 -22.50 12.17 2.32
C ASN A 91 -22.97 10.72 2.50
N ASP A 92 -23.39 10.05 1.45
CA ASP A 92 -23.90 8.70 1.47
C ASP A 92 -22.82 7.63 1.26
N ILE A 93 -21.63 8.05 0.81
CA ILE A 93 -20.50 7.20 0.48
C ILE A 93 -19.31 7.54 1.38
N GLY A 94 -18.68 6.49 1.92
CA GLY A 94 -17.43 6.60 2.68
C GLY A 94 -16.29 5.84 2.02
N VAL A 95 -15.06 6.34 2.21
CA VAL A 95 -13.83 5.65 1.81
C VAL A 95 -13.32 4.83 2.97
N LEU A 96 -13.67 3.55 3.01
CA LEU A 96 -13.37 2.66 4.13
C LEU A 96 -12.32 1.61 3.76
N ARG A 97 -11.58 1.16 4.77
CA ARG A 97 -10.76 -0.04 4.69
C ARG A 97 -11.62 -1.25 5.10
N THR A 98 -11.64 -2.28 4.28
CA THR A 98 -12.55 -3.42 4.49
C THR A 98 -12.21 -4.29 5.70
N GLU A 99 -10.97 -4.24 6.21
CA GLU A 99 -10.45 -5.05 7.34
C GLU A 99 -10.74 -6.55 7.19
N LYS A 100 -10.90 -7.04 5.95
CA LYS A 100 -11.28 -8.43 5.62
C LYS A 100 -12.72 -8.82 6.05
N ILE A 101 -13.48 -7.89 6.59
CA ILE A 101 -14.86 -8.11 7.07
C ILE A 101 -15.87 -7.70 6.00
N LEU A 102 -15.68 -6.52 5.41
CA LEU A 102 -16.55 -6.00 4.37
C LEU A 102 -16.13 -6.50 2.98
N THR A 103 -17.10 -6.66 2.10
CA THR A 103 -16.82 -6.89 0.67
C THR A 103 -16.29 -5.60 0.05
N PRO A 104 -15.12 -5.61 -0.62
CA PRO A 104 -14.56 -4.42 -1.23
C PRO A 104 -15.51 -3.82 -2.28
N GLY A 105 -15.63 -2.49 -2.25
CA GLY A 105 -16.24 -1.70 -3.32
C GLY A 105 -15.24 -1.31 -4.41
N ILE A 106 -15.68 -0.45 -5.32
CA ILE A 106 -14.81 0.15 -6.34
C ILE A 106 -13.78 1.08 -5.71
N SER A 107 -12.72 1.39 -6.48
CA SER A 107 -11.65 2.29 -6.07
C SER A 107 -12.17 3.69 -5.72
N PRO A 108 -11.56 4.38 -4.74
CA PRO A 108 -11.92 5.76 -4.38
C PRO A 108 -11.84 6.77 -5.54
N GLU A 109 -11.07 6.50 -6.57
CA GLU A 109 -10.98 7.35 -7.77
C GLU A 109 -12.31 7.53 -8.51
N PHE A 110 -13.28 6.60 -8.33
CA PHE A 110 -14.62 6.69 -8.92
C PHE A 110 -15.63 7.44 -8.05
N PHE A 111 -15.19 8.10 -6.96
CA PHE A 111 -16.10 8.77 -6.03
C PHE A 111 -16.98 9.81 -6.74
N ASP A 112 -16.38 10.68 -7.53
CA ASP A 112 -17.10 11.75 -8.24
C ASP A 112 -18.04 11.20 -9.33
N ASP A 113 -17.68 10.07 -9.96
CA ASP A 113 -18.47 9.45 -11.02
C ASP A 113 -19.79 8.85 -10.51
N ILE A 114 -19.81 8.40 -9.25
CA ILE A 114 -21.01 7.79 -8.65
C ILE A 114 -21.87 8.80 -7.91
N CYS A 115 -21.36 9.97 -7.55
CA CYS A 115 -22.14 11.04 -6.94
C CYS A 115 -23.19 11.54 -7.92
N GLY A 116 -24.45 11.48 -7.51
CA GLY A 116 -25.59 11.82 -8.37
C GLY A 116 -26.17 10.66 -9.16
N ALA A 117 -25.56 9.47 -9.13
CA ALA A 117 -26.12 8.28 -9.75
C ALA A 117 -27.30 7.71 -8.96
N THR A 118 -28.19 6.98 -9.64
CA THR A 118 -29.40 6.39 -9.06
C THR A 118 -29.24 4.88 -8.88
N LEU A 119 -29.57 4.39 -7.69
CA LEU A 119 -29.52 2.96 -7.37
C LEU A 119 -30.61 2.17 -8.11
N LYS A 120 -30.24 1.03 -8.68
CA LYS A 120 -31.18 0.08 -9.30
C LYS A 120 -31.54 -1.10 -8.41
N CYS A 121 -30.98 -1.21 -7.24
CA CYS A 121 -31.27 -2.21 -6.21
C CYS A 121 -31.14 -1.59 -4.82
N ASP A 122 -31.66 -2.30 -3.81
CA ASP A 122 -31.43 -1.96 -2.41
C ASP A 122 -29.98 -2.30 -2.06
N VAL A 123 -29.38 -1.53 -1.16
CA VAL A 123 -28.01 -1.73 -0.67
C VAL A 123 -27.97 -1.50 0.83
N SER A 124 -27.03 -2.16 1.52
CA SER A 124 -26.91 -2.10 2.97
C SER A 124 -25.73 -1.24 3.41
N SER A 125 -25.83 -0.71 4.63
CA SER A 125 -24.73 0.02 5.28
C SER A 125 -23.48 -0.85 5.37
N GLY A 126 -22.32 -0.27 5.00
CA GLY A 126 -21.04 -0.97 4.95
C GLY A 126 -20.82 -1.81 3.68
N GLU A 127 -21.83 -2.04 2.87
CA GLU A 127 -21.69 -2.74 1.59
C GLU A 127 -20.78 -1.95 0.64
N GLY A 128 -19.89 -2.67 -0.08
CA GLY A 128 -19.03 -2.06 -1.08
C GLY A 128 -19.83 -1.54 -2.28
N VAL A 129 -19.54 -0.33 -2.69
CA VAL A 129 -20.15 0.26 -3.89
C VAL A 129 -19.67 -0.47 -5.12
N LEU A 130 -20.57 -0.94 -5.98
CA LEU A 130 -20.25 -1.61 -7.23
C LEU A 130 -20.97 -0.92 -8.39
N LEU A 131 -20.36 -0.85 -9.57
CA LEU A 131 -20.95 -0.23 -10.75
C LEU A 131 -22.29 -0.87 -11.13
N LYS A 132 -22.45 -2.18 -10.90
CA LYS A 132 -23.71 -2.90 -11.12
C LYS A 132 -24.91 -2.40 -10.28
N HIS A 133 -24.67 -1.61 -9.22
CA HIS A 133 -25.71 -1.04 -8.37
C HIS A 133 -26.41 0.19 -8.99
N PHE A 134 -25.88 0.72 -10.09
CA PHE A 134 -26.38 1.94 -10.73
C PHE A 134 -27.04 1.66 -12.09
N ILE A 135 -27.89 2.58 -12.50
CA ILE A 135 -28.57 2.60 -13.80
C ILE A 135 -27.74 3.46 -14.76
#